data_cdaf64eaf62993cf4c674ca2dff24508
#
_entry.id   cdaf64eaf62993cf4c674ca2dff24508
#
_cell.length_a   1.000
_cell.length_b   1.000
_cell.length_c   1.000
_cell.angle_alpha   90.00
_cell.angle_beta   90.00
_cell.angle_gamma   90.00
#
_symmetry.space_group_name_H-M   'P 1'
#
loop_
_entity.id
_entity.type
_entity.pdbx_description
1 polymer ?
#
loop_
_entity_poly.entity_id
_entity_poly.type
_entity_poly.pdbx_seq_one_letter_code
_entity_poly.pdbx_strand_id
1 'polypeptide(L)'
;KLFDLMGIDLVEVIRAASNKPFAFMPHFPGSGVGGHCIPVDPYYLIEKAKEEGFDHSFLRKAREINNSMPGYAVGILSEELNKMSRPINETRIDLLGLAYKGNISDIRESPALEIKKILEKKGAVLSIYDPYLPEMSTTQSITECLAQTDIVFVATGHKEFKDLPASRFKELGTKLIIDGKNCLNKSELEAEGIIYKGIGH
;
A
#
# COMPACT_ATOMS: atom_id res chain seq x y z
N LYS A 1 3.81 -10.88 5.78
CA LYS A 1 5.04 -11.52 5.24
C LYS A 1 5.04 -13.03 5.45
N LEU A 2 4.87 -13.53 6.70
CA LEU A 2 4.84 -14.98 6.95
C LEU A 2 3.66 -15.66 6.24
N PHE A 3 2.46 -15.07 6.30
CA PHE A 3 1.25 -15.61 5.67
C PHE A 3 1.37 -15.64 4.14
N ASP A 4 2.01 -14.62 3.54
CA ASP A 4 2.33 -14.61 2.10
C ASP A 4 3.19 -15.83 1.71
N LEU A 5 4.24 -16.14 2.51
CA LEU A 5 5.09 -17.32 2.30
C LEU A 5 4.35 -18.66 2.49
N MET A 6 3.32 -18.67 3.34
CA MET A 6 2.51 -19.87 3.61
C MET A 6 1.34 -20.03 2.63
N GLY A 7 1.10 -19.07 1.75
CA GLY A 7 -0.08 -19.05 0.87
C GLY A 7 -1.40 -18.92 1.62
N ILE A 8 -1.40 -18.26 2.79
CA ILE A 8 -2.59 -18.05 3.63
C ILE A 8 -3.03 -16.59 3.51
N ASP A 9 -4.31 -16.36 3.20
CA ASP A 9 -4.90 -15.03 3.18
C ASP A 9 -5.08 -14.49 4.61
N LEU A 10 -4.19 -13.56 5.02
CA LEU A 10 -4.22 -12.95 6.36
C LEU A 10 -5.49 -12.12 6.58
N VAL A 11 -6.06 -11.53 5.53
CA VAL A 11 -7.28 -10.72 5.65
C VAL A 11 -8.47 -11.60 6.00
N GLU A 12 -8.57 -12.80 5.42
CA GLU A 12 -9.59 -13.80 5.81
C GLU A 12 -9.39 -14.27 7.24
N VAL A 13 -8.15 -14.54 7.67
CA VAL A 13 -7.83 -14.92 9.05
C VAL A 13 -8.28 -13.83 10.04
N ILE A 14 -7.97 -12.54 9.76
CA ILE A 14 -8.39 -11.43 10.62
C ILE A 14 -9.92 -11.30 10.65
N ARG A 15 -10.59 -11.42 9.51
CA ARG A 15 -12.07 -11.38 9.44
C ARG A 15 -12.70 -12.52 10.24
N ALA A 16 -12.18 -13.75 10.12
CA ALA A 16 -12.64 -14.89 10.90
C ALA A 16 -12.43 -14.69 12.41
N ALA A 17 -11.26 -14.18 12.83
CA ALA A 17 -10.98 -13.84 14.22
C ALA A 17 -11.86 -12.71 14.76
N SER A 18 -12.28 -11.78 13.90
CA SER A 18 -13.17 -10.65 14.25
C SER A 18 -14.61 -11.06 14.57
N ASN A 19 -15.00 -12.32 14.27
CA ASN A 19 -16.30 -12.87 14.69
C ASN A 19 -16.38 -13.04 16.21
N LYS A 20 -15.25 -13.00 16.93
CA LYS A 20 -15.22 -13.02 18.38
C LYS A 20 -15.75 -11.69 18.93
N PRO A 21 -16.84 -11.68 19.74
CA PRO A 21 -17.51 -10.44 20.14
C PRO A 21 -16.75 -9.63 21.20
N PHE A 22 -15.62 -10.12 21.71
CA PHE A 22 -14.83 -9.47 22.76
C PHE A 22 -13.35 -9.84 22.66
N ALA A 23 -12.51 -9.00 23.27
CA ALA A 23 -11.06 -9.21 23.43
C ALA A 23 -10.27 -9.43 22.11
N PHE A 24 -10.80 -8.99 20.96
CA PHE A 24 -10.10 -8.97 19.69
C PHE A 24 -10.31 -7.63 19.01
N MET A 25 -9.21 -6.92 18.75
CA MET A 25 -9.20 -5.68 17.97
C MET A 25 -8.53 -5.97 16.63
N PRO A 26 -9.27 -5.92 15.52
CA PRO A 26 -8.70 -6.23 14.21
C PRO A 26 -7.73 -5.13 13.75
N HIS A 27 -6.55 -5.54 13.29
CA HIS A 27 -5.59 -4.70 12.61
C HIS A 27 -5.23 -5.33 11.27
N PHE A 28 -5.49 -4.60 10.19
CA PHE A 28 -5.24 -5.09 8.84
C PHE A 28 -3.83 -4.72 8.37
N PRO A 29 -3.16 -5.59 7.61
CA PRO A 29 -1.85 -5.29 7.05
C PRO A 29 -1.93 -4.20 5.98
N GLY A 30 -0.82 -3.52 5.76
CA GLY A 30 -0.68 -2.49 4.74
C GLY A 30 0.77 -2.12 4.49
N SER A 31 1.00 -1.20 3.56
CA SER A 31 2.34 -0.74 3.17
C SER A 31 3.04 0.17 4.19
N GLY A 32 2.56 0.22 5.41
CA GLY A 32 3.09 1.01 6.51
C GLY A 32 2.10 2.02 7.07
N VAL A 33 2.42 2.53 8.27
CA VAL A 33 1.65 3.54 9.00
C VAL A 33 2.37 4.87 8.91
N GLY A 34 1.66 5.90 8.45
CA GLY A 34 2.12 7.28 8.40
C GLY A 34 1.39 8.18 9.40
N GLY A 35 1.45 9.47 9.19
CA GLY A 35 0.92 10.51 10.08
C GLY A 35 1.99 11.03 11.02
N HIS A 36 1.60 11.64 12.14
CA HIS A 36 2.54 12.24 13.08
C HIS A 36 2.79 11.36 14.30
N CYS A 37 1.78 11.06 15.12
CA CYS A 37 1.96 10.42 16.42
C CYS A 37 2.52 8.98 16.30
N ILE A 38 1.87 8.10 15.54
CA ILE A 38 2.25 6.68 15.48
C ILE A 38 3.66 6.46 14.89
N PRO A 39 4.11 7.17 13.85
CA PRO A 39 5.47 7.04 13.37
C PRO A 39 6.53 7.66 14.28
N VAL A 40 6.22 8.73 15.02
CA VAL A 40 7.19 9.61 15.68
C VAL A 40 7.29 9.36 17.19
N ASP A 41 6.15 9.31 17.91
CA ASP A 41 6.14 9.23 19.37
C ASP A 41 6.88 8.00 19.95
N PRO A 42 6.89 6.82 19.29
CA PRO A 42 7.69 5.71 19.75
C PRO A 42 9.18 6.00 19.91
N TYR A 43 9.75 6.88 19.09
CA TYR A 43 11.16 7.25 19.19
C TYR A 43 11.45 8.10 20.44
N TYR A 44 10.52 8.95 20.86
CA TYR A 44 10.66 9.68 22.13
C TYR A 44 10.72 8.71 23.32
N LEU A 45 9.86 7.69 23.30
CA LEU A 45 9.86 6.68 24.37
C LEU A 45 11.13 5.81 24.32
N ILE A 46 11.63 5.45 23.14
CA ILE A 46 12.89 4.70 22.97
C ILE A 46 14.07 5.49 23.53
N GLU A 47 14.18 6.79 23.21
CA GLU A 47 15.27 7.63 23.72
C GLU A 47 15.16 7.85 25.23
N LYS A 48 13.94 8.11 25.74
CA LYS A 48 13.75 8.24 27.19
C LYS A 48 14.08 6.95 27.95
N ALA A 49 13.69 5.80 27.43
CA ALA A 49 14.04 4.50 28.02
C ALA A 49 15.56 4.28 28.07
N LYS A 50 16.27 4.69 27.00
CA LYS A 50 17.73 4.59 26.94
C LYS A 50 18.43 5.48 28.01
N GLU A 51 17.92 6.68 28.27
CA GLU A 51 18.39 7.55 29.34
C GLU A 51 18.26 6.88 30.70
N GLU A 52 17.22 6.07 30.91
CA GLU A 52 16.99 5.31 32.16
C GLU A 52 17.70 3.93 32.17
N GLY A 53 18.56 3.67 31.17
CA GLY A 53 19.31 2.41 31.05
C GLY A 53 18.49 1.22 30.54
N PHE A 54 17.30 1.46 29.97
CA PHE A 54 16.43 0.40 29.43
C PHE A 54 16.50 0.35 27.89
N ASP A 55 16.84 -0.83 27.34
CA ASP A 55 16.75 -1.05 25.88
C ASP A 55 15.34 -1.44 25.44
N HIS A 56 14.63 -0.51 24.82
CA HIS A 56 13.29 -0.75 24.28
C HIS A 56 13.34 -1.44 22.90
N SER A 57 14.00 -2.60 22.84
CA SER A 57 14.28 -3.36 21.61
C SER A 57 13.00 -3.76 20.86
N PHE A 58 11.94 -4.17 21.58
CA PHE A 58 10.66 -4.55 20.98
C PHE A 58 10.04 -3.39 20.18
N LEU A 59 9.95 -2.21 20.77
CA LEU A 59 9.34 -1.06 20.10
C LEU A 59 10.18 -0.59 18.90
N ARG A 60 11.52 -0.61 19.06
CA ARG A 60 12.45 -0.32 17.96
C ARG A 60 12.23 -1.29 16.80
N LYS A 61 12.16 -2.60 17.10
CA LYS A 61 11.92 -3.63 16.07
C LYS A 61 10.58 -3.49 15.39
N ALA A 62 9.54 -3.14 16.13
CA ALA A 62 8.22 -2.86 15.55
C ALA A 62 8.28 -1.70 14.54
N ARG A 63 9.00 -0.61 14.88
CA ARG A 63 9.20 0.52 13.95
C ARG A 63 10.02 0.14 12.73
N GLU A 64 11.11 -0.61 12.88
CA GLU A 64 11.92 -1.10 11.77
C GLU A 64 11.11 -1.94 10.78
N ILE A 65 10.30 -2.88 11.30
CA ILE A 65 9.42 -3.71 10.47
C ILE A 65 8.42 -2.83 9.72
N ASN A 66 7.76 -1.91 10.42
CA ASN A 66 6.80 -1.00 9.79
C ASN A 66 7.45 -0.15 8.70
N ASN A 67 8.61 0.42 8.95
CA ASN A 67 9.34 1.24 7.99
C ASN A 67 9.85 0.44 6.78
N SER A 68 9.96 -0.89 6.90
CA SER A 68 10.32 -1.77 5.78
C SER A 68 9.14 -2.13 4.86
N MET A 69 7.90 -1.78 5.24
CA MET A 69 6.72 -2.20 4.49
C MET A 69 6.55 -1.56 3.12
N PRO A 70 6.91 -0.27 2.88
CA PRO A 70 6.92 0.28 1.53
C PRO A 70 7.79 -0.51 0.56
N GLY A 71 9.02 -0.85 0.99
CA GLY A 71 9.93 -1.68 0.20
C GLY A 71 9.40 -3.09 -0.04
N TYR A 72 8.74 -3.70 0.95
CA TYR A 72 8.08 -4.99 0.80
C TYR A 72 6.95 -4.96 -0.24
N ALA A 73 6.10 -3.94 -0.21
CA ALA A 73 5.02 -3.76 -1.17
C ALA A 73 5.54 -3.58 -2.61
N VAL A 74 6.62 -2.81 -2.78
CA VAL A 74 7.30 -2.68 -4.09
C VAL A 74 7.98 -4.00 -4.49
N GLY A 75 8.43 -4.81 -3.52
CA GLY A 75 8.94 -6.17 -3.77
C GLY A 75 7.87 -7.06 -4.41
N ILE A 76 6.64 -7.07 -3.89
CA ILE A 76 5.50 -7.81 -4.47
C ILE A 76 5.27 -7.37 -5.92
N LEU A 77 5.25 -6.06 -6.20
CA LEU A 77 5.15 -5.56 -7.57
C LEU A 77 6.27 -6.09 -8.46
N SER A 78 7.52 -6.05 -7.97
CA SER A 78 8.69 -6.52 -8.74
C SER A 78 8.57 -8.01 -9.08
N GLU A 79 8.07 -8.82 -8.15
CA GLU A 79 7.85 -10.26 -8.37
C GLU A 79 6.78 -10.52 -9.44
N GLU A 80 5.64 -9.81 -9.38
CA GLU A 80 4.58 -9.95 -10.37
C GLU A 80 5.02 -9.47 -11.76
N LEU A 81 5.75 -8.36 -11.84
CA LEU A 81 6.33 -7.88 -13.10
C LEU A 81 7.32 -8.89 -13.68
N ASN A 82 8.15 -9.53 -12.85
CA ASN A 82 9.07 -10.59 -13.30
C ASN A 82 8.33 -11.80 -13.89
N LYS A 83 7.18 -12.21 -13.30
CA LYS A 83 6.32 -13.26 -13.87
C LYS A 83 5.76 -12.87 -15.24
N MET A 84 5.55 -11.57 -15.46
CA MET A 84 5.14 -11.02 -16.76
C MET A 84 6.32 -10.78 -17.71
N SER A 85 7.55 -11.17 -17.34
CA SER A 85 8.80 -10.91 -18.09
C SER A 85 9.03 -9.42 -18.36
N ARG A 86 8.65 -8.57 -17.40
CA ARG A 86 8.67 -7.11 -17.53
C ARG A 86 9.57 -6.52 -16.44
N PRO A 87 10.65 -5.79 -16.78
CA PRO A 87 11.48 -5.12 -15.77
C PRO A 87 10.73 -3.94 -15.17
N ILE A 88 11.00 -3.61 -13.91
CA ILE A 88 10.43 -2.42 -13.28
C ILE A 88 10.96 -1.11 -13.89
N ASN A 89 12.23 -1.14 -14.33
CA ASN A 89 12.85 -0.03 -15.04
C ASN A 89 12.10 0.26 -16.35
N GLU A 90 11.78 1.53 -16.60
CA GLU A 90 11.00 2.01 -17.75
C GLU A 90 9.54 1.52 -17.80
N THR A 91 9.10 0.69 -16.83
CA THR A 91 7.69 0.31 -16.73
C THR A 91 6.86 1.50 -16.24
N ARG A 92 5.76 1.78 -16.94
CA ARG A 92 4.76 2.75 -16.50
C ARG A 92 3.88 2.13 -15.43
N ILE A 93 3.63 2.87 -14.35
CA ILE A 93 2.85 2.45 -13.19
C ILE A 93 1.94 3.59 -12.78
N ASP A 94 0.65 3.31 -12.66
CA ASP A 94 -0.33 4.24 -12.10
C ASP A 94 -0.29 4.14 -10.58
N LEU A 95 0.17 5.21 -9.91
CA LEU A 95 0.24 5.30 -8.47
C LEU A 95 -0.98 6.06 -7.94
N LEU A 96 -1.86 5.36 -7.23
CA LEU A 96 -3.08 5.91 -6.67
C LEU A 96 -2.91 6.26 -5.19
N GLY A 97 -2.89 7.58 -4.93
CA GLY A 97 -2.80 8.17 -3.61
C GLY A 97 -1.39 8.41 -3.10
N LEU A 98 -1.21 9.58 -2.46
CA LEU A 98 0.05 10.03 -1.84
C LEU A 98 -0.11 10.33 -0.35
N ALA A 99 -1.33 10.64 0.11
CA ALA A 99 -1.61 10.90 1.52
C ALA A 99 -1.38 9.66 2.40
N TYR A 100 -1.04 9.85 3.68
CA TYR A 100 -0.82 8.72 4.57
C TYR A 100 -2.10 7.97 4.93
N LYS A 101 -3.25 8.61 4.80
CA LYS A 101 -4.57 8.06 5.11
C LYS A 101 -5.59 8.50 4.06
N GLY A 102 -6.60 7.66 3.81
CA GLY A 102 -7.66 7.97 2.86
C GLY A 102 -8.49 9.20 3.25
N ASN A 103 -8.90 9.97 2.24
CA ASN A 103 -9.82 11.12 2.31
C ASN A 103 -9.26 12.33 3.09
N ILE A 104 -7.96 12.51 3.09
CA ILE A 104 -7.27 13.68 3.62
C ILE A 104 -6.10 14.06 2.71
N SER A 105 -5.59 15.30 2.85
CA SER A 105 -4.43 15.82 2.09
C SER A 105 -3.12 15.77 2.89
N ASP A 106 -3.06 15.06 4.02
CA ASP A 106 -1.87 15.02 4.88
C ASP A 106 -0.87 13.97 4.39
N ILE A 107 0.36 14.42 4.13
CA ILE A 107 1.46 13.59 3.60
C ILE A 107 2.55 13.28 4.63
N ARG A 108 2.38 13.72 5.90
CA ARG A 108 3.40 13.51 6.93
C ARG A 108 3.70 12.03 7.12
N GLU A 109 4.99 11.68 7.05
CA GLU A 109 5.47 10.28 7.17
C GLU A 109 4.68 9.29 6.28
N SER A 110 4.21 9.75 5.10
CA SER A 110 3.38 8.90 4.23
C SER A 110 4.17 7.74 3.63
N PRO A 111 3.74 6.48 3.87
CA PRO A 111 4.33 5.32 3.18
C PRO A 111 4.19 5.39 1.66
N ALA A 112 3.18 6.09 1.14
CA ALA A 112 2.97 6.27 -0.29
C ALA A 112 4.10 7.11 -0.93
N LEU A 113 4.62 8.12 -0.22
CA LEU A 113 5.77 8.90 -0.69
C LEU A 113 7.05 8.05 -0.72
N GLU A 114 7.23 7.15 0.25
CA GLU A 114 8.39 6.24 0.22
C GLU A 114 8.24 5.20 -0.91
N ILE A 115 7.03 4.69 -1.17
CA ILE A 115 6.75 3.83 -2.34
C ILE A 115 7.12 4.58 -3.64
N LYS A 116 6.61 5.81 -3.82
CA LYS A 116 6.95 6.67 -4.96
C LYS A 116 8.45 6.77 -5.17
N LYS A 117 9.18 7.15 -4.12
CA LYS A 117 10.63 7.29 -4.14
C LYS A 117 11.36 5.99 -4.51
N ILE A 118 10.93 4.84 -3.98
CA ILE A 118 11.51 3.54 -4.32
C ILE A 118 11.27 3.19 -5.78
N LEU A 119 10.06 3.41 -6.30
CA LEU A 119 9.68 3.17 -7.69
C LEU A 119 10.51 4.04 -8.66
N GLU A 120 10.61 5.34 -8.37
CA GLU A 120 11.43 6.28 -9.14
C GLU A 120 12.91 5.87 -9.14
N LYS A 121 13.45 5.49 -7.98
CA LYS A 121 14.85 5.00 -7.86
C LYS A 121 15.09 3.72 -8.66
N LYS A 122 14.06 2.89 -8.85
CA LYS A 122 14.12 1.69 -9.69
C LYS A 122 13.89 1.98 -11.18
N GLY A 123 13.72 3.23 -11.56
CA GLY A 123 13.52 3.67 -12.94
C GLY A 123 12.11 3.49 -13.48
N ALA A 124 11.11 3.29 -12.64
CA ALA A 124 9.71 3.28 -13.07
C ALA A 124 9.25 4.66 -13.52
N VAL A 125 8.34 4.71 -14.50
CA VAL A 125 7.68 5.93 -14.97
C VAL A 125 6.31 6.02 -14.31
N LEU A 126 6.09 7.03 -13.47
CA LEU A 126 4.88 7.13 -12.66
C LEU A 126 3.84 8.06 -13.28
N SER A 127 2.61 7.59 -13.34
CA SER A 127 1.38 8.36 -13.50
C SER A 127 0.73 8.43 -12.11
N ILE A 128 0.51 9.63 -11.57
CA ILE A 128 0.14 9.81 -10.17
C ILE A 128 -1.21 10.52 -10.09
N TYR A 129 -2.12 9.96 -9.29
CA TYR A 129 -3.37 10.60 -8.97
C TYR A 129 -3.71 10.51 -7.47
N ASP A 130 -3.95 11.66 -6.85
CA ASP A 130 -4.51 11.77 -5.50
C ASP A 130 -5.57 12.90 -5.50
N PRO A 131 -6.84 12.60 -5.23
CA PRO A 131 -7.92 13.58 -5.31
C PRO A 131 -7.81 14.70 -4.27
N TYR A 132 -7.00 14.51 -3.22
CA TYR A 132 -6.78 15.47 -2.14
C TYR A 132 -5.46 16.23 -2.27
N LEU A 133 -4.63 15.87 -3.26
CA LEU A 133 -3.31 16.44 -3.53
C LEU A 133 -3.12 16.71 -5.04
N PRO A 134 -3.99 17.53 -5.64
CA PRO A 134 -3.93 17.78 -7.09
C PRO A 134 -2.60 18.41 -7.53
N GLU A 135 -1.96 19.19 -6.65
CA GLU A 135 -0.66 19.83 -6.92
C GLU A 135 0.51 18.83 -6.98
N MET A 136 0.35 17.63 -6.43
CA MET A 136 1.34 16.55 -6.47
C MET A 136 0.99 15.46 -7.48
N SER A 137 -0.21 15.53 -8.06
CA SER A 137 -0.70 14.60 -9.08
C SER A 137 -0.12 14.96 -10.46
N THR A 138 0.12 13.96 -11.30
CA THR A 138 0.54 14.15 -12.71
C THR A 138 -0.64 14.09 -13.68
N THR A 139 -1.81 13.66 -13.19
CA THR A 139 -3.07 13.56 -13.94
C THR A 139 -4.18 14.26 -13.18
N GLN A 140 -5.23 14.68 -13.90
CA GLN A 140 -6.33 15.46 -13.33
C GLN A 140 -7.52 14.60 -12.86
N SER A 141 -7.53 13.33 -13.23
CA SER A 141 -8.60 12.40 -12.85
C SER A 141 -8.10 10.98 -12.76
N ILE A 142 -8.82 10.13 -12.00
CA ILE A 142 -8.53 8.70 -11.91
C ILE A 142 -8.64 8.02 -13.29
N THR A 143 -9.60 8.42 -14.11
CA THR A 143 -9.75 7.87 -15.48
C THR A 143 -8.55 8.19 -16.35
N GLU A 144 -8.03 9.42 -16.29
CA GLU A 144 -6.83 9.81 -17.01
C GLU A 144 -5.60 9.04 -16.51
N CYS A 145 -5.47 8.85 -15.21
CA CYS A 145 -4.40 8.07 -14.62
C CYS A 145 -4.44 6.62 -15.10
N LEU A 146 -5.56 5.93 -14.92
CA LEU A 146 -5.73 4.51 -15.26
C LEU A 146 -5.67 4.22 -16.78
N ALA A 147 -5.74 5.23 -17.62
CA ALA A 147 -5.59 5.08 -19.08
C ALA A 147 -4.11 5.08 -19.53
N GLN A 148 -3.16 5.32 -18.62
CA GLN A 148 -1.74 5.46 -18.99
C GLN A 148 -1.00 4.12 -19.05
N THR A 149 -1.43 3.12 -18.28
CA THR A 149 -0.78 1.82 -18.21
C THR A 149 -1.74 0.70 -17.78
N ASP A 150 -1.25 -0.53 -17.83
CA ASP A 150 -1.95 -1.73 -17.38
C ASP A 150 -1.56 -2.15 -15.93
N ILE A 151 -0.71 -1.36 -15.24
CA ILE A 151 -0.20 -1.64 -13.90
C ILE A 151 -0.64 -0.56 -12.93
N VAL A 152 -1.36 -0.93 -11.89
CA VAL A 152 -1.87 -0.01 -10.86
C VAL A 152 -1.25 -0.37 -9.50
N PHE A 153 -0.79 0.64 -8.78
CA PHE A 153 -0.38 0.54 -7.39
C PHE A 153 -1.24 1.44 -6.52
N VAL A 154 -2.07 0.86 -5.65
CA VAL A 154 -2.89 1.60 -4.68
C VAL A 154 -2.08 1.81 -3.41
N ALA A 155 -1.59 3.04 -3.20
CA ALA A 155 -0.77 3.40 -2.05
C ALA A 155 -1.58 4.06 -0.92
N THR A 156 -2.76 4.65 -1.24
CA THR A 156 -3.68 5.25 -0.27
C THR A 156 -5.12 4.80 -0.55
N GLY A 157 -5.86 4.44 0.50
CA GLY A 157 -7.23 3.94 0.37
C GLY A 157 -8.28 5.07 0.38
N HIS A 158 -8.29 5.96 -0.60
CA HIS A 158 -9.34 6.97 -0.77
C HIS A 158 -10.68 6.33 -1.12
N LYS A 159 -11.77 6.98 -0.69
CA LYS A 159 -13.13 6.49 -1.00
C LYS A 159 -13.37 6.38 -2.50
N GLU A 160 -12.89 7.35 -3.28
CA GLU A 160 -13.00 7.36 -4.75
C GLU A 160 -12.43 6.07 -5.38
N PHE A 161 -11.30 5.57 -4.87
CA PHE A 161 -10.69 4.34 -5.40
C PHE A 161 -11.48 3.09 -5.00
N LYS A 162 -12.00 3.07 -3.76
CA LYS A 162 -12.81 1.95 -3.24
C LYS A 162 -14.16 1.83 -3.92
N ASP A 163 -14.75 2.95 -4.29
CA ASP A 163 -16.06 3.00 -4.94
C ASP A 163 -15.97 2.73 -6.46
N LEU A 164 -14.75 2.66 -7.03
CA LEU A 164 -14.58 2.35 -8.44
C LEU A 164 -14.87 0.86 -8.67
N PRO A 165 -15.83 0.50 -9.54
CA PRO A 165 -16.15 -0.89 -9.81
C PRO A 165 -15.00 -1.60 -10.52
N ALA A 166 -14.85 -2.90 -10.29
CA ALA A 166 -13.80 -3.73 -10.91
C ALA A 166 -13.85 -3.67 -12.45
N SER A 167 -15.06 -3.64 -13.03
CA SER A 167 -15.27 -3.49 -14.48
C SER A 167 -14.61 -2.22 -15.04
N ARG A 168 -14.57 -1.15 -14.25
CA ARG A 168 -13.96 0.11 -14.71
C ARG A 168 -12.44 0.01 -14.84
N PHE A 169 -11.78 -0.69 -13.93
CA PHE A 169 -10.34 -1.00 -14.08
C PHE A 169 -10.10 -1.82 -15.35
N LYS A 170 -10.96 -2.81 -15.61
CA LYS A 170 -10.87 -3.65 -16.80
C LYS A 170 -11.06 -2.85 -18.09
N GLU A 171 -12.09 -2.01 -18.17
CA GLU A 171 -12.38 -1.14 -19.32
C GLU A 171 -11.20 -0.22 -19.66
N LEU A 172 -10.47 0.25 -18.64
CA LEU A 172 -9.30 1.12 -18.80
C LEU A 172 -8.00 0.34 -19.08
N GLY A 173 -8.08 -1.00 -19.18
CA GLY A 173 -6.97 -1.85 -19.61
C GLY A 173 -6.09 -2.37 -18.48
N THR A 174 -6.46 -2.20 -17.21
CA THR A 174 -5.69 -2.70 -16.05
C THR A 174 -5.57 -4.21 -16.10
N LYS A 175 -4.35 -4.73 -15.91
CA LYS A 175 -4.03 -6.17 -15.83
C LYS A 175 -3.49 -6.59 -14.47
N LEU A 176 -2.79 -5.69 -13.78
CA LEU A 176 -2.20 -5.94 -12.47
C LEU A 176 -2.52 -4.81 -11.51
N ILE A 177 -3.01 -5.18 -10.32
CA ILE A 177 -3.19 -4.26 -9.20
C ILE A 177 -2.37 -4.74 -7.99
N ILE A 178 -1.51 -3.88 -7.49
CA ILE A 178 -0.89 -4.03 -6.17
C ILE A 178 -1.65 -3.13 -5.19
N ASP A 179 -2.35 -3.74 -4.25
CA ASP A 179 -3.13 -2.99 -3.24
C ASP A 179 -2.38 -2.93 -1.91
N GLY A 180 -1.63 -1.87 -1.72
CA GLY A 180 -0.86 -1.60 -0.50
C GLY A 180 -1.72 -1.28 0.73
N LYS A 181 -3.06 -1.22 0.58
CA LYS A 181 -4.02 -0.92 1.65
C LYS A 181 -5.08 -2.00 1.86
N ASN A 182 -5.12 -3.03 1.00
CA ASN A 182 -6.15 -4.08 1.00
C ASN A 182 -7.56 -3.47 1.03
N CYS A 183 -7.78 -2.45 0.22
CA CYS A 183 -9.00 -1.65 0.25
C CYS A 183 -9.94 -1.90 -0.93
N LEU A 184 -9.49 -2.62 -1.95
CA LEU A 184 -10.28 -3.03 -3.10
C LEU A 184 -10.86 -4.44 -2.90
N ASN A 185 -11.85 -4.79 -3.70
CA ASN A 185 -12.47 -6.11 -3.67
C ASN A 185 -11.70 -7.09 -4.57
N LYS A 186 -10.87 -7.95 -3.97
CA LYS A 186 -10.08 -8.96 -4.64
C LYS A 186 -10.93 -9.85 -5.56
N SER A 187 -12.03 -10.41 -5.03
CA SER A 187 -12.85 -11.37 -5.78
C SER A 187 -13.49 -10.76 -7.02
N GLU A 188 -13.93 -9.49 -6.95
CA GLU A 188 -14.49 -8.79 -8.10
C GLU A 188 -13.42 -8.49 -9.15
N LEU A 189 -12.22 -8.08 -8.74
CA LEU A 189 -11.11 -7.81 -9.66
C LEU A 189 -10.62 -9.08 -10.36
N GLU A 190 -10.48 -10.19 -9.63
CA GLU A 190 -10.10 -11.48 -10.19
C GLU A 190 -11.17 -12.03 -11.16
N ALA A 191 -12.46 -11.81 -10.89
CA ALA A 191 -13.55 -12.16 -11.79
C ALA A 191 -13.49 -11.41 -13.13
N GLU A 192 -12.95 -10.19 -13.15
CA GLU A 192 -12.67 -9.42 -14.36
C GLU A 192 -11.36 -9.82 -15.06
N GLY A 193 -10.64 -10.82 -14.52
CA GLY A 193 -9.36 -11.30 -15.04
C GLY A 193 -8.17 -10.39 -14.73
N ILE A 194 -8.29 -9.54 -13.71
CA ILE A 194 -7.21 -8.67 -13.22
C ILE A 194 -6.41 -9.44 -12.18
N ILE A 195 -5.09 -9.44 -12.31
CA ILE A 195 -4.19 -9.98 -11.28
C ILE A 195 -4.21 -9.03 -10.08
N TYR A 196 -4.68 -9.52 -8.94
CA TYR A 196 -4.69 -8.73 -7.69
C TYR A 196 -3.67 -9.27 -6.70
N LYS A 197 -2.90 -8.37 -6.10
CA LYS A 197 -2.00 -8.65 -4.98
C LYS A 197 -2.15 -7.60 -3.90
N GLY A 198 -2.59 -8.04 -2.73
CA GLY A 198 -2.57 -7.24 -1.52
C GLY A 198 -1.40 -7.62 -0.61
N ILE A 199 -1.30 -6.97 0.55
CA ILE A 199 -0.32 -7.33 1.58
C ILE A 199 -0.94 -8.38 2.49
N GLY A 200 -0.39 -9.61 2.48
CA GLY A 200 -0.93 -10.75 3.21
C GLY A 200 -2.05 -11.50 2.49
N HIS A 201 -2.06 -11.47 1.14
CA HIS A 201 -3.02 -12.15 0.27
C HIS A 201 -2.37 -13.21 -0.61
#